data_1379260ec4f007082c581200a3368292
#
_entry.id   1379260ec4f007082c581200a3368292
#
_cell.length_a   1.000
_cell.length_b   1.000
_cell.length_c   1.000
_cell.angle_alpha   90.00
_cell.angle_beta   90.00
_cell.angle_gamma   90.00
#
_symmetry.space_group_name_H-M   'P 1'
#
loop_
_entity.id
_entity.type
_entity.pdbx_description
1 polymer ?
#
loop_
_entity_poly.entity_id
_entity_poly.type
_entity_poly.pdbx_seq_one_letter_code
_entity_poly.pdbx_strand_id
1 'polypeptide(L)' 'MALTKSVTADKIEVVTGQDEDGNDVTSVQVRTATKVLEDGAVISQSYHRHVINSGDDWSSEPSNVQAICNAVFN' A
#
# COMPACT_ATOMS: atom_id res chain seq x y z
N MET A 1 30.79 -3.76 7.10
CA MET A 1 29.69 -3.78 6.11
C MET A 1 28.37 -3.94 6.84
N ALA A 2 27.48 -2.98 6.73
CA ALA A 2 26.18 -3.01 7.38
C ALA A 2 25.07 -3.07 6.34
N LEU A 3 24.22 -4.09 6.41
CA LEU A 3 23.05 -4.23 5.57
C LEU A 3 21.81 -3.90 6.39
N THR A 4 20.97 -3.05 5.83
CA THR A 4 19.68 -2.72 6.41
C THR A 4 18.57 -2.94 5.38
N LYS A 5 17.37 -3.16 5.90
CA LYS A 5 16.19 -3.37 5.08
C LYS A 5 15.15 -2.34 5.45
N SER A 6 14.61 -1.65 4.44
CA SER A 6 13.54 -0.67 4.63
C SER A 6 12.31 -1.13 3.85
N VAL A 7 11.17 -1.19 4.52
CA VAL A 7 9.90 -1.56 3.91
C VAL A 7 8.92 -0.41 4.11
N THR A 8 8.44 0.15 3.02
CA THR A 8 7.60 1.36 3.06
C THR A 8 6.47 1.26 2.04
N ALA A 9 5.26 1.66 2.44
CA ALA A 9 4.19 1.90 1.48
C ALA A 9 4.48 3.24 0.81
N ASP A 10 5.13 3.20 -0.35
CA ASP A 10 5.66 4.40 -1.01
C ASP A 10 4.66 5.04 -1.97
N LYS A 11 3.58 4.34 -2.32
CA LYS A 11 2.54 4.87 -3.18
C LYS A 11 1.19 4.30 -2.77
N ILE A 12 0.24 5.18 -2.53
CA ILE A 12 -1.12 4.79 -2.15
C ILE A 12 -2.06 5.53 -3.08
N GLU A 13 -2.92 4.77 -3.78
CA GLU A 13 -3.88 5.33 -4.71
C GLU A 13 -5.29 4.94 -4.31
N VAL A 14 -6.21 5.89 -4.39
CA VAL A 14 -7.64 5.64 -4.25
C VAL A 14 -8.22 5.54 -5.65
N VAL A 15 -8.81 4.41 -5.97
CA VAL A 15 -9.35 4.13 -7.29
C VAL A 15 -10.86 3.95 -7.17
N THR A 16 -11.62 4.69 -7.98
CA THR A 16 -13.07 4.56 -8.05
C THR A 16 -13.45 3.97 -9.41
N GLY A 17 -14.45 3.12 -9.40
CA GLY A 17 -14.98 2.50 -10.61
C GLY A 17 -16.39 2.04 -10.39
N GLN A 18 -16.89 1.20 -11.28
CA GLN A 18 -18.23 0.64 -11.17
C GLN A 18 -18.16 -0.87 -11.35
N ASP A 19 -19.02 -1.59 -10.60
CA ASP A 19 -19.15 -3.03 -10.77
C ASP A 19 -20.09 -3.35 -11.95
N GLU A 20 -20.37 -4.63 -12.14
CA GLU A 20 -21.23 -5.10 -13.24
C GLU A 20 -22.67 -4.58 -13.13
N ASP A 21 -23.12 -4.27 -11.92
CA ASP A 21 -24.46 -3.76 -11.65
C ASP A 21 -24.53 -2.23 -11.72
N GLY A 22 -23.43 -1.55 -12.06
CA GLY A 22 -23.37 -0.11 -12.14
C GLY A 22 -23.20 0.60 -10.82
N ASN A 23 -22.92 -0.12 -9.74
CA ASN A 23 -22.69 0.47 -8.42
C ASN A 23 -21.25 1.01 -8.33
N ASP A 24 -21.10 2.17 -7.69
CA ASP A 24 -19.79 2.74 -7.47
C ASP A 24 -18.98 1.87 -6.49
N VAL A 25 -17.76 1.54 -6.86
CA VAL A 25 -16.83 0.76 -6.05
C VAL A 25 -15.56 1.57 -5.87
N THR A 26 -15.12 1.69 -4.63
CA THR A 26 -13.86 2.36 -4.30
C THR A 26 -12.90 1.34 -3.70
N SER A 27 -11.66 1.38 -4.17
CA SER A 27 -10.59 0.54 -3.64
C SER A 27 -9.34 1.38 -3.38
N VAL A 28 -8.49 0.87 -2.49
CA VAL A 28 -7.20 1.48 -2.18
C VAL A 28 -6.11 0.56 -2.70
N GLN A 29 -5.26 1.07 -3.58
CA GLN A 29 -4.12 0.32 -4.09
C GLN A 29 -2.85 0.79 -3.35
N VAL A 30 -2.10 -0.18 -2.84
CA VAL A 30 -0.89 0.10 -2.05
C VAL A 30 0.29 -0.54 -2.75
N ARG A 31 1.31 0.27 -3.01
CA ARG A 31 2.59 -0.25 -3.48
C ARG A 31 3.58 -0.22 -2.32
N THR A 32 4.12 -1.37 -1.98
CA THR A 32 5.13 -1.50 -0.93
C THR A 32 6.50 -1.63 -1.58
N ALA A 33 7.41 -0.73 -1.23
CA ALA A 33 8.79 -0.78 -1.67
C ALA A 33 9.65 -1.42 -0.59
N THR A 34 10.39 -2.44 -0.96
CA THR A 34 11.38 -3.07 -0.09
C THR A 34 12.76 -2.71 -0.63
N LYS A 35 13.55 -2.04 0.19
CA LYS A 35 14.90 -1.62 -0.18
C LYS A 35 15.91 -2.30 0.72
N VAL A 36 17.00 -2.76 0.12
CA VAL A 36 18.15 -3.26 0.85
C VAL A 36 19.26 -2.24 0.67
N LEU A 37 19.81 -1.77 1.79
CA LEU A 37 20.85 -0.76 1.79
C LEU A 37 22.13 -1.33 2.37
N GLU A 38 23.24 -0.96 1.78
CA GLU A 38 24.57 -1.25 2.29
C GLU A 38 25.25 0.09 2.57
N ASP A 39 25.57 0.32 3.85
CA ASP A 39 26.20 1.55 4.31
C ASP A 39 25.46 2.82 3.86
N GLY A 40 24.13 2.74 3.84
CA GLY A 40 23.26 3.85 3.46
C GLY A 40 22.97 3.96 1.98
N ALA A 41 23.58 3.14 1.13
CA ALA A 41 23.32 3.14 -0.30
C ALA A 41 22.37 2.02 -0.69
N VAL A 42 21.36 2.33 -1.50
CA VAL A 42 20.40 1.31 -1.97
C VAL A 42 21.09 0.42 -2.99
N ILE A 43 21.18 -0.87 -2.67
CA ILE A 43 21.80 -1.86 -3.56
C ILE A 43 20.78 -2.79 -4.22
N SER A 44 19.56 -2.83 -3.69
CA SER A 44 18.47 -3.63 -4.26
C SER A 44 17.15 -3.04 -3.83
N GLN A 45 16.15 -3.14 -4.71
CA GLN A 45 14.79 -2.76 -4.33
C GLN A 45 13.80 -3.61 -5.11
N SER A 46 12.66 -3.86 -4.48
CA SER A 46 11.56 -4.56 -5.10
C SER A 46 10.24 -3.91 -4.70
N TYR A 47 9.20 -4.15 -5.50
CA TYR A 47 7.89 -3.56 -5.26
C TYR A 47 6.86 -4.66 -5.22
N HIS A 48 5.89 -4.49 -4.34
CA HIS A 48 4.73 -5.36 -4.24
C HIS A 48 3.48 -4.51 -4.18
N ARG A 49 2.48 -4.85 -4.99
CA ARG A 49 1.20 -4.14 -5.00
C ARG A 49 0.11 -5.04 -4.45
N HIS A 50 -0.77 -4.46 -3.66
CA HIS A 50 -1.98 -5.14 -3.23
C HIS A 50 -3.14 -4.14 -3.21
N VAL A 51 -4.35 -4.68 -3.22
CA VAL A 51 -5.58 -3.88 -3.27
C VAL A 51 -6.39 -4.17 -2.01
N ILE A 52 -6.91 -3.10 -1.41
CA ILE A 52 -7.81 -3.19 -0.26
C ILE A 52 -9.18 -2.72 -0.72
N ASN A 53 -10.19 -3.56 -0.51
CA ASN A 53 -11.57 -3.26 -0.84
C ASN A 53 -12.39 -3.00 0.42
N SER A 54 -13.56 -2.41 0.24
CA SER A 54 -14.50 -2.21 1.34
C SER A 54 -14.87 -3.57 1.96
N GLY A 55 -14.79 -3.66 3.28
CA GLY A 55 -15.03 -4.90 4.00
C GLY A 55 -13.78 -5.72 4.27
N ASP A 56 -12.65 -5.39 3.66
CA ASP A 56 -11.38 -6.05 3.96
C ASP A 56 -10.85 -5.57 5.31
N ASP A 57 -10.02 -6.41 5.94
CA ASP A 57 -9.35 -6.07 7.19
C ASP A 57 -8.02 -5.39 6.85
N TRP A 58 -7.88 -4.13 7.23
CA TRP A 58 -6.64 -3.38 7.04
C TRP A 58 -5.90 -3.06 8.33
N SER A 59 -6.23 -3.76 9.42
CA SER A 59 -5.64 -3.50 10.74
C SER A 59 -4.14 -3.80 10.79
N SER A 60 -3.65 -4.65 9.90
CA SER A 60 -2.22 -4.99 9.81
C SER A 60 -1.44 -4.07 8.88
N GLU A 61 -2.11 -3.13 8.20
CA GLU A 61 -1.47 -2.22 7.29
C GLU A 61 -0.68 -1.12 8.03
N PRO A 62 0.30 -0.48 7.37
CA PRO A 62 0.98 0.67 7.95
C PRO A 62 0.00 1.79 8.31
N SER A 63 0.37 2.64 9.26
CA SER A 63 -0.53 3.68 9.78
C SER A 63 -1.03 4.66 8.71
N ASN A 64 -0.19 4.99 7.73
CA ASN A 64 -0.60 5.87 6.62
C ASN A 64 -1.67 5.20 5.74
N VAL A 65 -1.57 3.90 5.51
CA VAL A 65 -2.56 3.14 4.77
C VAL A 65 -3.86 3.04 5.56
N GLN A 66 -3.77 2.75 6.85
CA GLN A 66 -4.95 2.69 7.72
C GLN A 66 -5.71 4.02 7.75
N ALA A 67 -4.99 5.13 7.81
CA ALA A 67 -5.62 6.47 7.81
C ALA A 67 -6.40 6.71 6.52
N ILE A 68 -5.85 6.31 5.38
CA ILE A 68 -6.51 6.47 4.09
C ILE A 68 -7.72 5.55 3.99
N CYS A 69 -7.61 4.30 4.43
CA CYS A 69 -8.73 3.36 4.43
C CYS A 69 -9.86 3.86 5.33
N ASN A 70 -9.55 4.42 6.49
CA ASN A 70 -10.54 5.02 7.36
C ASN A 70 -11.29 6.18 6.68
N ALA A 71 -10.58 7.02 5.95
CA ALA A 71 -11.19 8.14 5.25
C ALA A 71 -12.07 7.68 4.07
N VAL A 72 -11.66 6.61 3.39
CA VAL A 72 -12.34 6.12 2.19
C VAL A 72 -13.52 5.20 2.53
N PHE A 73 -13.34 4.30 3.51
CA PHE A 73 -14.32 3.23 3.79
C PHE A 73 -15.19 3.48 5.01
N ASN A 74 -14.87 4.49 5.78
CA ASN A 74 -15.67 4.84 6.98
C ASN A 74 -16.33 6.25 6.81
#